data_2854ee84062126523b1a42149617b8af
#
_entry.id   2854ee84062126523b1a42149617b8af
#
_cell.length_a   1.000
_cell.length_b   1.000
_cell.length_c   1.000
_cell.angle_alpha   90.00
_cell.angle_beta   90.00
_cell.angle_gamma   90.00
#
_symmetry.space_group_name_H-M   'P 1'
#
loop_
_entity.id
_entity.type
_entity.pdbx_description
1 polymer ?
#
loop_
_entity_poly.entity_id
_entity_poly.type
_entity_poly.pdbx_seq_one_letter_code
_entity_poly.pdbx_strand_id
1 'polypeptide(L)'
;MNKIRVEYFTDTLCIWAYSAQVKLDQLKREYPDGIDLKYRFIPIFAAAHDRIQKGWAEKGGFEGYNAHQLKTARAWEHVELHPGIWVDTVPASSTVSHLFLKAAQLLEQDGHSGFAGESTVPGHTRFESLMWRIRCAFFEDCLDICDLAVLTAIADDMG
;
A
#
# COMPACT_ATOMS: atom_id res chain seq x y z
N MET A 1 14.09 24.53 -12.49
CA MET A 1 12.63 24.69 -12.73
C MET A 1 11.90 24.39 -11.45
N ASN A 2 10.79 25.08 -11.13
CA ASN A 2 9.99 24.68 -9.96
C ASN A 2 9.30 23.36 -10.26
N LYS A 3 9.47 22.36 -9.38
CA LYS A 3 8.74 21.08 -9.48
C LYS A 3 7.25 21.31 -9.19
N ILE A 4 6.39 20.62 -9.93
CA ILE A 4 4.95 20.59 -9.63
C ILE A 4 4.75 19.69 -8.43
N ARG A 5 4.15 20.22 -7.35
CA ARG A 5 3.78 19.44 -6.18
C ARG A 5 2.54 18.60 -6.48
N VAL A 6 2.69 17.30 -6.32
CA VAL A 6 1.60 16.31 -6.47
C VAL A 6 1.35 15.68 -5.12
N GLU A 7 0.14 15.80 -4.57
CA GLU A 7 -0.26 15.11 -3.35
C GLU A 7 -1.11 13.89 -3.72
N TYR A 8 -0.62 12.70 -3.39
CA TYR A 8 -1.28 11.43 -3.64
C TYR A 8 -1.88 10.88 -2.35
N PHE A 9 -3.21 10.89 -2.27
CA PHE A 9 -3.96 10.35 -1.15
C PHE A 9 -4.20 8.85 -1.33
N THR A 10 -3.83 8.04 -0.33
CA THR A 10 -3.76 6.59 -0.49
C THR A 10 -4.10 5.83 0.80
N ASP A 11 -4.54 4.58 0.63
CA ASP A 11 -4.74 3.60 1.70
C ASP A 11 -4.04 2.28 1.31
N THR A 12 -3.37 1.64 2.27
CA THR A 12 -2.61 0.41 2.04
C THR A 12 -3.48 -0.80 1.70
N LEU A 13 -4.73 -0.82 2.13
CA LEU A 13 -5.73 -1.87 1.86
C LEU A 13 -6.60 -1.57 0.64
N CYS A 14 -6.34 -0.47 -0.08
CA CYS A 14 -7.13 -0.08 -1.23
C CYS A 14 -6.56 -0.70 -2.52
N ILE A 15 -7.31 -1.60 -3.16
CA ILE A 15 -6.92 -2.24 -4.43
C ILE A 15 -6.68 -1.22 -5.55
N TRP A 16 -7.43 -0.12 -5.58
CA TRP A 16 -7.23 0.95 -6.56
C TRP A 16 -5.89 1.66 -6.36
N ALA A 17 -5.45 1.83 -5.10
CA ALA A 17 -4.15 2.40 -4.79
C ALA A 17 -3.01 1.41 -5.11
N TYR A 18 -3.24 0.10 -4.92
CA TYR A 18 -2.32 -0.95 -5.31
C TYR A 18 -2.16 -0.99 -6.83
N SER A 19 -3.25 -1.06 -7.58
CA SER A 19 -3.22 -1.08 -9.05
C SER A 19 -2.68 0.21 -9.67
N ALA A 20 -2.81 1.36 -9.01
CA ALA A 20 -2.35 2.64 -9.53
C ALA A 20 -0.83 2.85 -9.43
N GLN A 21 -0.09 1.97 -8.71
CA GLN A 21 1.36 2.13 -8.51
C GLN A 21 2.12 2.25 -9.83
N VAL A 22 1.81 1.44 -10.82
CA VAL A 22 2.47 1.50 -12.15
C VAL A 22 2.32 2.86 -12.83
N LYS A 23 1.23 3.59 -12.56
CA LYS A 23 1.02 4.94 -13.10
C LYS A 23 1.86 5.98 -12.38
N LEU A 24 2.04 5.82 -11.07
CA LEU A 24 2.93 6.68 -10.28
C LEU A 24 4.39 6.47 -10.71
N ASP A 25 4.79 5.23 -10.93
CA ASP A 25 6.13 4.89 -11.39
C ASP A 25 6.39 5.42 -12.82
N GLN A 26 5.38 5.34 -13.69
CA GLN A 26 5.44 5.94 -15.01
C GLN A 26 5.57 7.46 -14.92
N LEU A 27 4.76 8.12 -14.10
CA LEU A 27 4.80 9.56 -13.91
C LEU A 27 6.19 10.03 -13.42
N LYS A 28 6.77 9.34 -12.45
CA LYS A 28 8.12 9.63 -11.93
C LYS A 28 9.19 9.42 -13.00
N ARG A 29 9.06 8.38 -13.81
CA ARG A 29 10.01 8.06 -14.89
C ARG A 29 9.96 9.08 -16.02
N GLU A 30 8.76 9.56 -16.37
CA GLU A 30 8.58 10.56 -17.43
C GLU A 30 8.95 11.98 -16.99
N TYR A 31 8.80 12.28 -15.70
CA TYR A 31 9.02 13.62 -15.14
C TYR A 31 9.92 13.61 -13.88
N PRO A 32 11.16 13.07 -13.98
CA PRO A 32 12.02 12.87 -12.79
C PRO A 32 12.35 14.18 -12.05
N ASP A 33 12.50 15.27 -12.82
CA ASP A 33 12.79 16.60 -12.27
C ASP A 33 11.59 17.55 -12.31
N GLY A 34 10.44 17.09 -12.82
CA GLY A 34 9.25 17.93 -13.03
C GLY A 34 8.26 17.87 -11.89
N ILE A 35 8.29 16.82 -11.06
CA ILE A 35 7.31 16.61 -9.99
C ILE A 35 7.97 16.46 -8.62
N ASP A 36 7.23 16.85 -7.57
CA ASP A 36 7.49 16.58 -6.16
C ASP A 36 6.30 15.81 -5.60
N LEU A 37 6.40 14.46 -5.57
CA LEU A 37 5.33 13.57 -5.15
C LEU A 37 5.31 13.44 -3.63
N LYS A 38 4.16 13.74 -3.02
CA LYS A 38 3.92 13.63 -1.57
C LYS A 38 2.80 12.64 -1.28
N TYR A 39 3.11 11.60 -0.54
CA TYR A 39 2.12 10.62 -0.09
C TYR A 39 1.37 11.11 1.15
N ARG A 40 0.03 10.96 1.12
CA ARG A 40 -0.90 11.29 2.20
C ARG A 40 -1.74 10.05 2.52
N PHE A 41 -1.57 9.51 3.71
CA PHE A 41 -2.36 8.36 4.14
C PHE A 41 -3.74 8.80 4.62
N ILE A 42 -4.79 8.20 4.05
CA ILE A 42 -6.18 8.38 4.44
C ILE A 42 -6.76 7.01 4.78
N PRO A 43 -7.18 6.77 6.04
CA PRO A 43 -7.60 5.43 6.46
C PRO A 43 -9.05 5.15 6.02
N ILE A 44 -9.23 4.88 4.72
CA ILE A 44 -10.52 4.46 4.15
C ILE A 44 -10.99 3.15 4.83
N PHE A 45 -10.03 2.31 5.20
CA PHE A 45 -10.25 1.07 5.94
C PHE A 45 -9.87 1.20 7.42
N ALA A 46 -10.15 2.36 8.07
CA ALA A 46 -9.90 2.56 9.51
C ALA A 46 -10.60 1.50 10.39
N ALA A 47 -11.80 1.06 9.99
CA ALA A 47 -12.57 -0.01 10.57
C ALA A 47 -12.95 -0.99 9.46
N ALA A 48 -11.96 -1.71 8.93
CA ALA A 48 -12.11 -2.54 7.74
C ALA A 48 -13.16 -3.65 7.94
N HIS A 49 -13.11 -4.32 9.08
CA HIS A 49 -14.05 -5.38 9.42
C HIS A 49 -15.50 -4.87 9.38
N ASP A 50 -15.80 -3.80 10.10
CA ASP A 50 -17.13 -3.18 10.15
C ASP A 50 -17.60 -2.70 8.78
N ARG A 51 -16.69 -2.06 8.03
CA ARG A 51 -16.98 -1.54 6.70
C ARG A 51 -17.41 -2.65 5.74
N ILE A 52 -16.70 -3.77 5.74
CA ILE A 52 -17.00 -4.89 4.84
C ILE A 52 -18.23 -5.62 5.34
N GLN A 53 -18.28 -5.97 6.62
CA GLN A 53 -19.41 -6.69 7.21
C GLN A 53 -20.74 -5.96 6.99
N LYS A 54 -20.78 -4.64 7.19
CA LYS A 54 -22.01 -3.85 7.00
C LYS A 54 -22.29 -3.55 5.53
N GLY A 55 -21.25 -3.14 4.78
CA GLY A 55 -21.41 -2.72 3.38
C GLY A 55 -21.64 -3.87 2.38
N TRP A 56 -21.30 -5.10 2.79
CA TRP A 56 -21.41 -6.30 1.95
C TRP A 56 -22.32 -7.38 2.55
N ALA A 57 -23.07 -7.09 3.62
CA ALA A 57 -23.96 -8.04 4.28
C ALA A 57 -24.90 -8.74 3.30
N GLU A 58 -25.55 -7.97 2.42
CA GLU A 58 -26.49 -8.50 1.41
C GLU A 58 -25.80 -9.02 0.13
N LYS A 59 -24.47 -8.91 0.06
CA LYS A 59 -23.65 -9.29 -1.11
C LYS A 59 -22.67 -10.42 -0.81
N GLY A 60 -22.93 -11.19 0.26
CA GLY A 60 -22.10 -12.31 0.67
C GLY A 60 -20.98 -11.98 1.66
N GLY A 61 -21.03 -10.81 2.32
CA GLY A 61 -20.06 -10.47 3.36
C GLY A 61 -18.61 -10.42 2.87
N PHE A 62 -17.70 -11.03 3.61
CA PHE A 62 -16.28 -11.08 3.29
C PHE A 62 -16.00 -11.89 2.02
N GLU A 63 -16.66 -13.02 1.83
CA GLU A 63 -16.53 -13.86 0.63
C GLU A 63 -17.01 -13.09 -0.63
N GLY A 64 -18.13 -12.37 -0.50
CA GLY A 64 -18.64 -11.53 -1.58
C GLY A 64 -17.69 -10.39 -1.91
N TYR A 65 -17.08 -9.77 -0.89
CA TYR A 65 -16.08 -8.72 -1.07
C TYR A 65 -14.80 -9.26 -1.72
N ASN A 66 -14.29 -10.40 -1.26
CA ASN A 66 -13.16 -11.10 -1.86
C ASN A 66 -13.42 -11.37 -3.35
N ALA A 67 -14.55 -12.03 -3.67
CA ALA A 67 -14.91 -12.35 -5.05
C ALA A 67 -14.98 -11.09 -5.94
N HIS A 68 -15.49 -9.98 -5.39
CA HIS A 68 -15.50 -8.70 -6.08
C HIS A 68 -14.08 -8.16 -6.33
N GLN A 69 -13.19 -8.24 -5.34
CA GLN A 69 -11.78 -7.81 -5.48
C GLN A 69 -11.06 -8.62 -6.55
N LEU A 70 -11.16 -9.95 -6.48
CA LEU A 70 -10.57 -10.86 -7.48
C LEU A 70 -11.10 -10.60 -8.90
N LYS A 71 -12.41 -10.34 -9.03
CA LYS A 71 -13.02 -9.98 -10.33
C LYS A 71 -12.50 -8.64 -10.83
N THR A 72 -12.38 -7.65 -9.95
CA THR A 72 -11.91 -6.30 -10.30
C THR A 72 -10.44 -6.34 -10.76
N ALA A 73 -9.60 -7.13 -10.10
CA ALA A 73 -8.19 -7.27 -10.46
C ALA A 73 -7.97 -7.80 -11.89
N ARG A 74 -8.89 -8.62 -12.41
CA ARG A 74 -8.80 -9.16 -13.79
C ARG A 74 -8.76 -8.08 -14.87
N ALA A 75 -9.15 -6.85 -14.54
CA ALA A 75 -9.06 -5.71 -15.46
C ALA A 75 -7.62 -5.17 -15.63
N TRP A 76 -6.68 -5.63 -14.80
CA TRP A 76 -5.30 -5.15 -14.78
C TRP A 76 -4.32 -6.32 -14.87
N GLU A 77 -3.55 -6.41 -15.94
CA GLU A 77 -2.58 -7.49 -16.18
C GLU A 77 -1.42 -7.51 -15.15
N HIS A 78 -1.15 -6.37 -14.51
CA HIS A 78 -0.06 -6.20 -13.55
C HIS A 78 -0.50 -6.36 -12.09
N VAL A 79 -1.74 -6.75 -11.83
CA VAL A 79 -2.29 -6.92 -10.47
C VAL A 79 -2.47 -8.40 -10.18
N GLU A 80 -1.72 -8.88 -9.21
CA GLU A 80 -1.88 -10.21 -8.66
C GLU A 80 -2.53 -10.12 -7.29
N LEU A 81 -3.51 -10.99 -7.03
CA LEU A 81 -4.18 -11.08 -5.74
C LEU A 81 -4.15 -12.52 -5.24
N HIS A 82 -3.74 -12.70 -3.99
CA HIS A 82 -3.91 -13.97 -3.31
C HIS A 82 -5.41 -14.28 -3.13
N PRO A 83 -5.87 -15.51 -3.40
CA PRO A 83 -7.29 -15.84 -3.33
C PRO A 83 -7.89 -15.73 -1.92
N GLY A 84 -7.08 -15.78 -0.87
CA GLY A 84 -7.49 -15.71 0.53
C GLY A 84 -7.62 -14.31 1.13
N ILE A 85 -7.29 -13.23 0.38
CA ILE A 85 -7.46 -11.86 0.92
C ILE A 85 -8.92 -11.62 1.34
N TRP A 86 -9.13 -10.95 2.47
CA TRP A 86 -10.46 -10.66 3.02
C TRP A 86 -11.27 -11.88 3.45
N VAL A 87 -10.73 -13.10 3.37
CA VAL A 87 -11.35 -14.35 3.85
C VAL A 87 -10.45 -15.04 4.85
N ASP A 88 -9.23 -15.43 4.42
CA ASP A 88 -8.24 -16.07 5.28
C ASP A 88 -7.52 -15.02 6.15
N THR A 89 -7.28 -13.85 5.59
CA THR A 89 -6.68 -12.69 6.28
C THR A 89 -7.60 -11.49 6.13
N VAL A 90 -8.10 -10.98 7.26
CA VAL A 90 -8.98 -9.81 7.35
C VAL A 90 -8.35 -8.79 8.28
N PRO A 91 -7.53 -7.85 7.77
CA PRO A 91 -6.95 -6.79 8.59
C PRO A 91 -8.04 -5.97 9.27
N ALA A 92 -7.88 -5.69 10.56
CA ALA A 92 -8.86 -4.92 11.33
C ALA A 92 -8.94 -3.46 10.86
N SER A 93 -7.79 -2.91 10.44
CA SER A 93 -7.65 -1.49 10.07
C SER A 93 -6.41 -1.26 9.21
N SER A 94 -6.45 -0.28 8.31
CA SER A 94 -5.24 0.25 7.64
C SER A 94 -4.43 1.21 8.51
N THR A 95 -4.93 1.60 9.69
CA THR A 95 -4.30 2.64 10.52
C THR A 95 -2.92 2.25 11.01
N VAL A 96 -2.69 0.98 11.39
CA VAL A 96 -1.40 0.51 11.90
C VAL A 96 -0.32 0.64 10.82
N SER A 97 -0.59 0.11 9.62
CA SER A 97 0.35 0.22 8.50
C SER A 97 0.56 1.67 8.04
N HIS A 98 -0.47 2.54 8.13
CA HIS A 98 -0.33 3.97 7.83
C HIS A 98 0.57 4.68 8.84
N LEU A 99 0.45 4.39 10.14
CA LEU A 99 1.31 4.98 11.18
C LEU A 99 2.76 4.50 11.02
N PHE A 100 2.95 3.21 10.74
CA PHE A 100 4.27 2.64 10.46
C PHE A 100 4.92 3.31 9.24
N LEU A 101 4.20 3.41 8.14
CA LEU A 101 4.68 4.10 6.94
C LEU A 101 4.91 5.60 7.16
N LYS A 102 4.09 6.24 8.00
CA LYS A 102 4.30 7.65 8.32
C LYS A 102 5.58 7.87 9.13
N ALA A 103 5.89 6.98 10.06
CA ALA A 103 7.17 7.00 10.78
C ALA A 103 8.35 6.82 9.80
N ALA A 104 8.28 5.83 8.92
CA ALA A 104 9.29 5.60 7.90
C ALA A 104 9.49 6.81 6.97
N GLN A 105 8.39 7.45 6.54
CA GLN A 105 8.44 8.66 5.72
C GLN A 105 9.14 9.82 6.43
N LEU A 106 8.92 9.99 7.74
CA LEU A 106 9.57 11.03 8.53
C LEU A 106 11.06 10.72 8.71
N LEU A 107 11.43 9.48 9.02
CA LEU A 107 12.82 9.04 9.14
C LEU A 107 13.60 9.27 7.83
N GLU A 108 13.00 8.97 6.68
CA GLU A 108 13.61 9.25 5.38
C GLU A 108 13.80 10.76 5.14
N GLN A 109 12.79 11.58 5.46
CA GLN A 109 12.85 13.04 5.31
C GLN A 109 13.90 13.68 6.23
N ASP A 110 14.11 13.13 7.41
CA ASP A 110 15.10 13.57 8.38
C ASP A 110 16.52 13.02 8.07
N GLY A 111 16.66 12.23 7.00
CA GLY A 111 17.95 11.68 6.58
C GLY A 111 18.50 10.60 7.52
N HIS A 112 17.62 9.85 8.21
CA HIS A 112 18.03 8.79 9.12
C HIS A 112 18.82 7.70 8.38
N SER A 113 19.91 7.20 8.98
CA SER A 113 20.84 6.26 8.35
C SER A 113 20.18 4.95 7.86
N GLY A 114 19.13 4.46 8.53
CA GLY A 114 18.36 3.30 8.09
C GLY A 114 17.59 3.53 6.79
N PHE A 115 17.41 4.78 6.35
CA PHE A 115 16.83 5.15 5.07
C PHE A 115 17.87 5.73 4.09
N ALA A 116 19.16 5.71 4.45
CA ALA A 116 20.24 6.09 3.55
C ALA A 116 20.54 4.96 2.56
N GLY A 117 20.78 5.31 1.31
CA GLY A 117 21.12 4.36 0.25
C GLY A 117 20.05 4.23 -0.82
N GLU A 118 20.37 3.43 -1.83
CA GLU A 118 19.46 3.19 -2.95
C GLU A 118 18.37 2.18 -2.59
N SER A 119 17.20 2.38 -3.16
CA SER A 119 16.12 1.42 -3.07
C SER A 119 16.41 0.19 -3.95
N THR A 120 15.91 -0.98 -3.53
CA THR A 120 15.95 -2.20 -4.34
C THR A 120 15.01 -2.14 -5.54
N VAL A 121 14.03 -1.21 -5.54
CA VAL A 121 13.10 -0.99 -6.65
C VAL A 121 13.56 0.24 -7.43
N PRO A 122 13.90 0.10 -8.71
CA PRO A 122 14.36 1.23 -9.53
C PRO A 122 13.36 2.40 -9.55
N GLY A 123 13.85 3.61 -9.25
CA GLY A 123 13.04 4.82 -9.26
C GLY A 123 12.22 5.06 -7.99
N HIS A 124 12.25 4.13 -7.02
CA HIS A 124 11.64 4.32 -5.71
C HIS A 124 12.64 4.90 -4.71
N THR A 125 12.15 5.66 -3.74
CA THR A 125 12.86 5.87 -2.48
C THR A 125 12.74 4.62 -1.60
N ARG A 126 13.49 4.53 -0.51
CA ARG A 126 13.36 3.40 0.44
C ARG A 126 11.97 3.36 1.09
N PHE A 127 11.43 4.52 1.44
CA PHE A 127 10.04 4.63 1.92
C PHE A 127 9.03 4.12 0.89
N GLU A 128 9.16 4.48 -0.38
CA GLU A 128 8.25 4.02 -1.43
C GLU A 128 8.35 2.50 -1.64
N SER A 129 9.55 1.93 -1.57
CA SER A 129 9.76 0.49 -1.63
C SER A 129 9.15 -0.24 -0.45
N LEU A 130 9.29 0.30 0.77
CA LEU A 130 8.63 -0.24 1.95
C LEU A 130 7.10 -0.22 1.82
N MET A 131 6.55 0.89 1.35
CA MET A 131 5.11 1.01 1.11
C MET A 131 4.62 -0.02 0.07
N TRP A 132 5.39 -0.23 -1.00
CA TRP A 132 5.08 -1.23 -2.01
C TRP A 132 5.12 -2.64 -1.43
N ARG A 133 6.18 -3.00 -0.70
CA ARG A 133 6.31 -4.32 -0.04
C ARG A 133 5.17 -4.60 0.94
N ILE A 134 4.74 -3.61 1.73
CA ILE A 134 3.59 -3.75 2.64
C ILE A 134 2.29 -4.03 1.86
N ARG A 135 2.09 -3.42 0.69
CA ARG A 135 0.94 -3.74 -0.17
C ARG A 135 1.01 -5.15 -0.73
N CYS A 136 2.16 -5.56 -1.27
CA CYS A 136 2.36 -6.94 -1.74
C CYS A 136 2.13 -7.96 -0.63
N ALA A 137 2.60 -7.68 0.59
CA ALA A 137 2.39 -8.56 1.74
C ALA A 137 0.91 -8.87 2.00
N PHE A 138 0.01 -7.88 1.85
CA PHE A 138 -1.43 -8.15 1.96
C PHE A 138 -2.02 -8.74 0.68
N PHE A 139 -1.79 -8.10 -0.47
CA PHE A 139 -2.48 -8.45 -1.71
C PHE A 139 -1.97 -9.74 -2.35
N GLU A 140 -0.66 -10.00 -2.29
CA GLU A 140 -0.01 -11.14 -2.95
C GLU A 140 0.29 -12.28 -1.96
N ASP A 141 0.76 -11.94 -0.74
CA ASP A 141 1.20 -12.92 0.26
C ASP A 141 0.13 -13.24 1.32
N CYS A 142 -1.02 -12.54 1.30
CA CYS A 142 -2.14 -12.71 2.23
C CYS A 142 -1.75 -12.54 3.72
N LEU A 143 -0.80 -11.64 4.02
CA LEU A 143 -0.36 -11.35 5.39
C LEU A 143 -1.18 -10.23 6.02
N ASP A 144 -1.35 -10.30 7.35
CA ASP A 144 -2.04 -9.24 8.09
C ASP A 144 -1.12 -8.04 8.34
N ILE A 145 -1.28 -6.99 7.55
CA ILE A 145 -0.53 -5.72 7.70
C ILE A 145 -1.04 -4.83 8.84
N CYS A 146 -1.97 -5.32 9.68
CA CYS A 146 -2.28 -4.77 11.00
C CYS A 146 -1.32 -5.29 12.08
N ASP A 147 -0.64 -6.40 11.83
CA ASP A 147 0.33 -6.98 12.75
C ASP A 147 1.67 -6.24 12.64
N LEU A 148 2.09 -5.63 13.75
CA LEU A 148 3.35 -4.92 13.82
C LEU A 148 4.56 -5.85 13.59
N ALA A 149 4.46 -7.13 13.96
CA ALA A 149 5.53 -8.09 13.72
C ALA A 149 5.73 -8.33 12.21
N VAL A 150 4.65 -8.40 11.43
CA VAL A 150 4.69 -8.50 9.96
C VAL A 150 5.35 -7.26 9.38
N LEU A 151 4.92 -6.05 9.81
CA LEU A 151 5.49 -4.80 9.31
C LEU A 151 6.98 -4.66 9.64
N THR A 152 7.37 -5.07 10.86
CA THR A 152 8.78 -5.03 11.30
C THR A 152 9.62 -6.01 10.48
N ALA A 153 9.15 -7.25 10.29
CA ALA A 153 9.85 -8.23 9.47
C ALA A 153 10.07 -7.74 8.02
N ILE A 154 9.06 -7.10 7.41
CA ILE A 154 9.20 -6.50 6.07
C ILE A 154 10.28 -5.41 6.07
N ALA A 155 10.32 -4.56 7.10
CA ALA A 155 11.31 -3.50 7.18
C ALA A 155 12.73 -4.06 7.41
N ASP A 156 12.87 -5.08 8.26
CA ASP A 156 14.15 -5.76 8.54
C ASP A 156 14.73 -6.44 7.29
N ASP A 157 13.86 -7.07 6.47
CA ASP A 157 14.25 -7.71 5.20
C ASP A 157 14.76 -6.69 4.16
N MET A 158 14.43 -5.43 4.33
CA MET A 158 14.88 -4.36 3.44
C MET A 158 16.21 -3.71 3.88
N GLY A 159 16.71 -4.04 5.06
CA GLY A 159 17.97 -3.56 5.64
C GLY A 159 17.85 -2.17 6.23
#